data_1cdf76a76a7a5ce90f8ecf1d37c9bca7
#
_entry.id   1cdf76a76a7a5ce90f8ecf1d37c9bca7
#
_cell.length_a   1.000
_cell.length_b   1.000
_cell.length_c   1.000
_cell.angle_alpha   90.00
_cell.angle_beta   90.00
_cell.angle_gamma   90.00
#
_symmetry.space_group_name_H-M   'P 1'
#
loop_
_entity.id
_entity.type
_entity.pdbx_description
1 polymer ?
#
loop_
_entity_poly.entity_id
_entity_poly.type
_entity_poly.pdbx_seq_one_letter_code
_entity_poly.pdbx_strand_id
1 'polypeptide(L)' 'MTFTISITAAQDGWCVQGDTLENGMMFLSGAEAETAARRLARRYSAAGHPTEIEVFLRDGALAGRYVSVPDLAGMGA' A
#
# COMPACT_ATOMS: atom_id res chain seq x y z
N MET A 1 -7.87 1.27 14.08
CA MET A 1 -8.23 0.63 12.81
C MET A 1 -7.04 0.66 11.86
N THR A 2 -6.72 -0.47 11.25
CA THR A 2 -5.60 -0.57 10.32
C THR A 2 -6.11 -0.61 8.89
N PHE A 3 -5.57 0.25 8.04
CA PHE A 3 -5.89 0.20 6.62
C PHE A 3 -4.97 -0.78 5.92
N THR A 4 -5.48 -1.45 4.90
CA THR A 4 -4.70 -2.39 4.11
C THR A 4 -4.64 -1.91 2.67
N ILE A 5 -3.42 -1.91 2.11
CA ILE A 5 -3.18 -1.60 0.71
C ILE A 5 -2.60 -2.86 0.08
N SER A 6 -3.18 -3.29 -1.03
CA SER A 6 -2.73 -4.50 -1.73
C SER A 6 -2.16 -4.14 -3.09
N ILE A 7 -1.02 -4.73 -3.42
CA ILE A 7 -0.40 -4.62 -4.74
C ILE A 7 -0.51 -5.99 -5.38
N THR A 8 -1.26 -6.09 -6.48
CA THR A 8 -1.51 -7.35 -7.17
C THR A 8 -1.17 -7.23 -8.65
N ALA A 9 -0.74 -8.34 -9.25
CA ALA A 9 -0.50 -8.36 -10.67
C ALA A 9 -1.83 -8.33 -11.42
N ALA A 10 -1.87 -7.54 -12.49
CA ALA A 10 -3.01 -7.49 -13.40
C ALA A 10 -2.54 -7.99 -14.78
N GLN A 11 -3.48 -8.12 -15.70
CA GLN A 11 -3.17 -8.67 -17.02
C GLN A 11 -2.05 -7.90 -17.72
N ASP A 12 -2.14 -6.58 -17.70
CA ASP A 12 -1.18 -5.72 -18.41
C ASP A 12 -0.42 -4.80 -17.46
N GLY A 13 -0.23 -5.21 -16.22
CA GLY A 13 0.47 -4.36 -15.27
C GLY A 13 0.22 -4.74 -13.83
N TRP A 14 0.03 -3.75 -12.99
CA TRP A 14 -0.11 -3.92 -11.54
C TRP A 14 -1.24 -3.06 -11.03
N CYS A 15 -1.94 -3.56 -10.04
CA CYS A 15 -3.06 -2.87 -9.43
C CYS A 15 -2.78 -2.58 -7.96
N VAL A 16 -3.04 -1.35 -7.55
CA VAL A 16 -2.99 -0.95 -6.13
C VAL A 16 -4.42 -0.75 -5.66
N GLN A 17 -4.81 -1.47 -4.63
CA GLN A 17 -6.12 -1.33 -4.01
C GLN A 17 -5.98 -1.02 -2.54
N GLY A 18 -6.95 -0.31 -1.99
CA GLY A 18 -6.95 0.03 -0.57
C GLY A 18 -8.37 0.15 -0.05
N ASP A 19 -8.49 0.10 1.28
CA ASP A 19 -9.80 0.13 1.94
C ASP A 19 -10.60 1.39 1.65
N THR A 20 -9.90 2.49 1.33
CA THR A 20 -10.56 3.77 1.07
C THR A 20 -10.70 4.08 -0.41
N LEU A 21 -10.25 3.18 -1.29
CA LEU A 21 -10.32 3.37 -2.73
C LEU A 21 -11.51 2.59 -3.28
N GLU A 22 -12.39 3.28 -3.98
CA GLU A 22 -13.52 2.61 -4.64
C GLU A 22 -13.03 1.74 -5.80
N ASN A 23 -12.04 2.23 -6.54
CA ASN A 23 -11.45 1.52 -7.65
C ASN A 23 -9.95 1.43 -7.46
N GLY A 24 -9.37 0.35 -7.93
CA GLY A 24 -7.92 0.19 -7.90
C GLY A 24 -7.23 1.16 -8.85
N MET A 25 -5.97 1.45 -8.55
CA MET A 25 -5.12 2.23 -9.44
C MET A 25 -4.23 1.29 -10.23
N MET A 26 -4.14 1.51 -11.55
CA MET A 26 -3.37 0.66 -12.44
C MET A 26 -2.03 1.30 -12.79
N PHE A 27 -0.99 0.48 -12.82
CA PHE A 27 0.36 0.92 -13.15
C PHE A 27 1.00 -0.06 -14.12
N LEU A 28 1.92 0.43 -14.95
CA LEU A 28 2.60 -0.42 -15.93
C LEU A 28 3.73 -1.24 -15.31
N SER A 29 4.30 -0.79 -14.20
CA SER A 29 5.38 -1.52 -13.53
C SER A 29 5.08 -1.73 -12.06
N GLY A 30 5.66 -2.79 -11.48
CA GLY A 30 5.56 -3.05 -10.06
C GLY A 30 6.22 -1.94 -9.23
N ALA A 31 7.30 -1.36 -9.73
CA ALA A 31 7.99 -0.27 -9.03
C ALA A 31 7.09 0.96 -8.90
N GLU A 32 6.36 1.31 -9.96
CA GLU A 32 5.43 2.42 -9.91
C GLU A 32 4.28 2.14 -8.93
N ALA A 33 3.76 0.92 -8.96
CA ALA A 33 2.69 0.51 -8.05
C ALA A 33 3.16 0.59 -6.60
N GLU A 34 4.37 0.12 -6.33
CA GLU A 34 4.94 0.17 -4.98
C GLU A 34 5.12 1.61 -4.50
N THR A 35 5.62 2.49 -5.37
CA THR A 35 5.78 3.90 -5.04
C THR A 35 4.43 4.53 -4.69
N ALA A 36 3.41 4.25 -5.47
CA ALA A 36 2.07 4.77 -5.23
C ALA A 36 1.50 4.24 -3.91
N ALA A 37 1.69 2.96 -3.63
CA ALA A 37 1.21 2.36 -2.38
C ALA A 37 1.90 2.99 -1.16
N ARG A 38 3.19 3.26 -1.25
CA ARG A 38 3.94 3.89 -0.17
C ARG A 38 3.48 5.32 0.09
N ARG A 39 3.16 6.07 -0.97
CA ARG A 39 2.62 7.42 -0.83
C ARG A 39 1.27 7.39 -0.12
N LEU A 40 0.44 6.45 -0.51
CA LEU A 40 -0.88 6.30 0.10
C LEU A 40 -0.75 5.93 1.57
N ALA A 41 0.16 5.01 1.89
CA ALA A 41 0.43 4.61 3.27
C ALA A 41 0.90 5.79 4.12
N ARG A 42 1.75 6.65 3.57
CA ARG A 42 2.21 7.85 4.28
C ARG A 42 1.07 8.79 4.60
N ARG A 43 0.14 8.95 3.67
CA ARG A 43 -1.03 9.80 3.89
C ARG A 43 -1.87 9.27 5.04
N TYR A 44 -2.11 7.97 5.06
CA TYR A 44 -2.88 7.36 6.13
C TYR A 44 -2.16 7.46 7.47
N SER A 45 -0.85 7.21 7.48
CA SER A 45 -0.04 7.33 8.69
C SER A 45 0.00 8.76 9.20
N ALA A 46 0.11 9.73 8.30
CA ALA A 46 0.08 11.15 8.68
C ALA A 46 -1.25 11.55 9.30
N ALA A 47 -2.32 10.87 8.89
CA ALA A 47 -3.66 11.09 9.46
C ALA A 47 -3.89 10.28 10.74
N GLY A 48 -2.89 9.52 11.20
CA GLY A 48 -2.99 8.76 12.45
C GLY A 48 -3.44 7.32 12.27
N HIS A 49 -3.49 6.80 11.04
CA HIS A 49 -3.98 5.46 10.75
C HIS A 49 -2.83 4.51 10.41
N PRO A 50 -2.60 3.47 11.22
CA PRO A 50 -1.65 2.43 10.84
C PRO A 50 -2.06 1.80 9.52
N THR A 51 -1.09 1.47 8.67
CA THR A 51 -1.35 0.95 7.33
C THR A 51 -0.46 -0.24 7.05
N GLU A 52 -1.03 -1.26 6.44
CA GLU A 52 -0.32 -2.45 6.01
C GLU A 52 -0.32 -2.51 4.49
N ILE A 53 0.84 -2.73 3.90
CA ILE A 53 0.98 -2.93 2.45
C ILE A 53 1.31 -4.40 2.21
N GLU A 54 0.49 -5.06 1.42
CA GLU A 54 0.70 -6.45 1.03
C GLU A 54 1.04 -6.50 -0.45
N VAL A 55 2.15 -7.15 -0.80
CA VAL A 55 2.59 -7.29 -2.18
C VAL A 55 2.45 -8.75 -2.58
N PHE A 56 1.74 -8.99 -3.68
CA PHE A 56 1.50 -10.33 -4.19
C PHE A 56 2.22 -10.55 -5.51
N LEU A 57 2.75 -11.75 -5.69
CA LEU A 57 3.34 -12.18 -6.95
C LEU A 57 2.24 -12.49 -7.97
N ARG A 58 2.64 -12.67 -9.24
CA ARG A 58 1.68 -13.00 -10.31
C ARG A 58 0.90 -14.27 -10.06
N ASP A 59 1.50 -15.22 -9.37
CA ASP A 59 0.81 -16.47 -9.04
C ASP A 59 -0.13 -16.35 -7.84
N GLY A 60 -0.23 -15.16 -7.24
CA GLY A 60 -1.09 -14.90 -6.09
C GLY A 60 -0.41 -15.11 -4.75
N ALA A 61 0.84 -15.58 -4.73
CA ALA A 61 1.56 -15.77 -3.48
C ALA A 61 1.97 -14.42 -2.87
N LEU A 62 1.92 -14.33 -1.55
CA LEU A 62 2.35 -13.12 -0.84
C LEU A 62 3.87 -13.00 -0.93
N ALA A 63 4.35 -11.94 -1.55
CA ALA A 63 5.78 -11.69 -1.71
C ALA A 63 6.35 -10.91 -0.54
N GLY A 64 5.56 -10.03 0.07
CA GLY A 64 6.02 -9.22 1.17
C GLY A 64 4.89 -8.49 1.85
N ARG A 65 5.16 -8.05 3.06
CA ARG A 65 4.22 -7.29 3.87
C ARG A 65 5.00 -6.19 4.57
N TYR A 66 4.52 -4.97 4.45
CA TYR A 66 5.16 -3.81 5.08
C TYR A 66 4.15 -3.12 5.96
N VAL A 67 4.57 -2.71 7.15
CA VAL A 67 3.69 -2.03 8.09
C VAL A 67 4.19 -0.61 8.27
N SER A 68 3.29 0.35 8.09
CA SER A 68 3.55 1.75 8.34
C SER A 68 2.69 2.19 9.53
N VAL A 69 3.33 2.70 10.57
CA VAL A 69 2.63 3.16 11.75
C VAL A 69 2.81 4.67 11.89
N PRO A 70 1.87 5.36 12.55
CA PRO A 70 2.03 6.78 12.80
C PRO A 70 3.33 7.06 13.55
N ASP A 71 4.04 8.12 13.14
CA ASP A 71 5.30 8.49 13.78
C ASP A 71 5.03 9.31 15.03
N LEU A 72 4.70 8.60 16.11
CA LEU A 72 4.42 9.24 17.38
C LEU A 72 5.70 9.74 18.06
N ALA A 73 6.83 9.10 17.75
CA ALA A 73 8.11 9.54 18.30
C ALA A 73 8.50 10.92 17.74
N GLY A 74 8.26 11.13 16.45
CA GLY A 74 8.50 12.43 15.85
C GLY A 74 7.59 13.51 16.40
N MET A 75 6.41 13.16 16.83
CA MET A 75 5.47 14.09 17.43
C MET A 75 5.83 14.42 18.86
N GLY A 76 6.44 13.48 19.56
CA GLY A 76 6.81 13.66 20.94
C GLY A 76 8.17 14.29 21.16
N ALA A 77 8.92 14.43 20.12
CA ALA A 77 10.29 14.96 20.22
C ALA A 77 10.32 16.47 20.42
#